data_bc311d0210dac52b0d74e54e3e2e34bd
#
_entry.id   bc311d0210dac52b0d74e54e3e2e34bd
#
_cell.length_a   1.000
_cell.length_b   1.000
_cell.length_c   1.000
_cell.angle_alpha   90.00
_cell.angle_beta   90.00
_cell.angle_gamma   90.00
#
_symmetry.space_group_name_H-M   'P 1'
#
loop_
_entity.id
_entity.type
_entity.pdbx_description
1 polymer ?
#
loop_
_entity_poly.entity_id
_entity_poly.type
_entity_poly.pdbx_seq_one_letter_code
_entity_poly.pdbx_strand_id
1 'polypeptide(L)'
;LPISEIMLGYGGDMSVEDLIPEEEMVLTITRGGYIKRTRSDNYRSQHRGGKGVKGAQLRADDVVNHFFVTTTHHWLLFFTNTGRVYRAKAYEIQEAGRDAKGQHVANLLAMQPGEEIAQILDIRDYKAAKYLVLATLGGLIKKTALTEYDTNRTGGIIAINLREDDELVSAMLVEEDDDVLLVSRKGMSIRFTASDAALRPMGRSTSGVIGMHFREEDQLLSASVVGEDGYVFVVTEGGYAKRTSADQYRVQGRGGLGIKVAKLSDHRGDLAGALIVGDEDEVLVVLASGKVVRSSVAEVPAKGRDTMGVVFARFADDDKIIAIARNSERNLENQELDTEADEAADEVESTGRDESVDE
;
A
#
# COMPACT_ATOMS: atom_id res chain seq x y z
N LEU A 1 -31.88 -34.43 34.69
CA LEU A 1 -30.72 -34.86 33.93
C LEU A 1 -30.54 -33.96 32.71
N PRO A 2 -29.37 -33.36 32.50
CA PRO A 2 -29.14 -32.65 31.25
C PRO A 2 -28.95 -33.67 30.14
N ILE A 3 -29.86 -33.65 29.19
CA ILE A 3 -29.73 -34.41 27.96
C ILE A 3 -28.78 -33.64 27.06
N SER A 4 -27.55 -34.12 26.96
CA SER A 4 -26.64 -33.69 25.90
C SER A 4 -27.08 -34.41 24.63
N GLU A 5 -27.80 -33.72 23.78
CA GLU A 5 -28.02 -34.18 22.41
C GLU A 5 -26.69 -34.09 21.66
N ILE A 6 -26.07 -35.22 21.43
CA ILE A 6 -24.94 -35.35 20.53
C ILE A 6 -25.53 -35.30 19.13
N MET A 7 -25.41 -34.17 18.47
CA MET A 7 -25.70 -34.06 17.04
C MET A 7 -24.65 -34.84 16.26
N LEU A 8 -24.95 -36.08 15.96
CA LEU A 8 -24.22 -36.89 14.98
C LEU A 8 -24.55 -36.40 13.59
N GLY A 9 -23.69 -35.59 13.00
CA GLY A 9 -23.89 -35.13 11.62
C GLY A 9 -23.08 -33.96 11.12
N TYR A 10 -22.19 -33.36 11.89
CA TYR A 10 -21.25 -32.34 11.37
C TYR A 10 -19.83 -32.92 11.37
N GLY A 11 -19.51 -33.70 10.34
CA GLY A 11 -18.16 -34.16 10.02
C GLY A 11 -17.45 -33.12 9.10
N GLY A 12 -17.54 -31.86 9.41
CA GLY A 12 -16.64 -30.84 8.85
C GLY A 12 -15.53 -30.58 9.85
N ASP A 13 -14.29 -30.79 9.47
CA ASP A 13 -13.15 -30.28 10.22
C ASP A 13 -13.34 -28.76 10.40
N MET A 14 -13.78 -28.32 11.60
CA MET A 14 -13.82 -26.91 11.96
C MET A 14 -12.37 -26.40 11.94
N SER A 15 -12.07 -25.51 11.03
CA SER A 15 -10.80 -24.81 11.01
C SER A 15 -10.74 -23.82 12.18
N VAL A 16 -9.53 -23.44 12.61
CA VAL A 16 -9.34 -22.38 13.61
C VAL A 16 -9.97 -21.08 13.13
N GLU A 17 -9.98 -20.86 11.83
CA GLU A 17 -10.55 -19.68 11.16
C GLU A 17 -12.07 -19.59 11.36
N ASP A 18 -12.79 -20.72 11.38
CA ASP A 18 -14.24 -20.76 11.60
C ASP A 18 -14.65 -20.29 13.01
N LEU A 19 -13.71 -20.27 13.95
CA LEU A 19 -13.91 -19.78 15.33
C LEU A 19 -13.58 -18.30 15.50
N ILE A 20 -12.99 -17.66 14.49
CA ILE A 20 -12.58 -16.27 14.52
C ILE A 20 -13.63 -15.43 13.78
N PRO A 21 -14.25 -14.43 14.43
CA PRO A 21 -15.19 -13.56 13.74
C PRO A 21 -14.51 -12.80 12.60
N GLU A 22 -15.20 -12.66 11.48
CA GLU A 22 -14.76 -11.81 10.38
C GLU A 22 -15.02 -10.36 10.76
N GLU A 23 -13.97 -9.63 11.06
CA GLU A 23 -14.01 -8.23 11.50
C GLU A 23 -13.04 -7.38 10.68
N GLU A 24 -13.45 -6.13 10.45
CA GLU A 24 -12.59 -5.15 9.83
C GLU A 24 -11.54 -4.65 10.83
N MET A 25 -10.29 -4.65 10.41
CA MET A 25 -9.13 -4.32 11.22
C MET A 25 -8.24 -3.32 10.49
N VAL A 26 -7.62 -2.43 11.25
CA VAL A 26 -6.57 -1.55 10.75
C VAL A 26 -5.21 -2.20 11.02
N LEU A 27 -4.44 -2.40 9.98
CA LEU A 27 -3.08 -2.90 10.08
C LEU A 27 -2.11 -1.72 10.06
N THR A 28 -1.20 -1.71 11.00
CA THR A 28 -0.14 -0.72 11.09
C THR A 28 1.21 -1.40 11.14
N ILE A 29 2.12 -0.98 10.29
CA ILE A 29 3.49 -1.47 10.26
C ILE A 29 4.44 -0.28 10.28
N THR A 30 5.39 -0.33 11.20
CA THR A 30 6.38 0.73 11.36
C THR A 30 7.66 0.41 10.58
N ARG A 31 8.45 1.42 10.30
CA ARG A 31 9.75 1.28 9.66
C ARG A 31 10.72 0.40 10.47
N GLY A 32 10.58 0.39 11.79
CA GLY A 32 11.34 -0.49 12.68
C GLY A 32 10.89 -1.96 12.68
N GLY A 33 9.93 -2.33 11.81
CA GLY A 33 9.44 -3.70 11.69
C GLY A 33 8.44 -4.13 12.75
N TYR A 34 7.80 -3.19 13.45
CA TYR A 34 6.73 -3.49 14.40
C TYR A 34 5.38 -3.50 13.68
N ILE A 35 4.62 -4.56 13.93
CA ILE A 35 3.32 -4.80 13.31
C ILE A 35 2.24 -4.98 14.39
N LYS A 36 1.06 -4.45 14.13
CA LYS A 36 -0.15 -4.66 14.94
C LYS A 36 -1.39 -4.58 14.08
N ARG A 37 -2.45 -5.22 14.55
CA ARG A 37 -3.81 -4.97 14.08
C ARG A 37 -4.61 -4.27 15.17
N THR A 38 -5.43 -3.33 14.79
CA THR A 38 -6.32 -2.60 15.70
C THR A 38 -7.73 -2.66 15.13
N ARG A 39 -8.74 -2.85 15.96
CA ARG A 39 -10.13 -2.83 15.49
C ARG A 39 -10.44 -1.48 14.85
N SER A 40 -11.11 -1.49 13.72
CA SER A 40 -11.50 -0.25 13.02
C SER A 40 -12.33 0.67 13.91
N ASP A 41 -13.18 0.11 14.78
CA ASP A 41 -13.98 0.85 15.76
C ASP A 41 -13.15 1.77 16.68
N ASN A 42 -11.90 1.42 16.97
CA ASN A 42 -11.00 2.26 17.77
C ASN A 42 -10.58 3.55 17.04
N TYR A 43 -10.79 3.63 15.74
CA TYR A 43 -10.59 4.83 14.93
C TYR A 43 -11.89 5.61 14.75
N ARG A 44 -13.06 4.98 14.98
CA ARG A 44 -14.40 5.53 14.80
C ARG A 44 -14.87 6.48 15.92
N SER A 45 -14.29 6.46 17.09
CA SER A 45 -14.84 7.18 18.26
C SER A 45 -14.30 8.58 18.46
N GLN A 46 -14.56 9.53 17.55
CA GLN A 46 -14.40 10.96 17.88
C GLN A 46 -15.58 11.81 17.37
N HIS A 47 -16.57 11.94 18.21
CA HIS A 47 -17.67 12.88 18.03
C HIS A 47 -17.22 14.32 17.84
N ARG A 48 -17.99 15.08 17.08
CA ARG A 48 -17.86 16.51 16.79
C ARG A 48 -17.49 17.31 18.03
N GLY A 49 -16.38 18.05 17.99
CA GLY A 49 -15.97 19.01 19.01
C GLY A 49 -14.75 18.63 19.84
N GLY A 50 -14.16 17.46 19.64
CA GLY A 50 -12.85 17.12 20.23
C GLY A 50 -11.72 17.86 19.52
N LYS A 51 -10.77 18.42 20.27
CA LYS A 51 -9.45 18.77 19.74
C LYS A 51 -8.87 17.48 19.17
N GLY A 52 -8.56 17.49 17.86
CA GLY A 52 -8.05 16.32 17.16
C GLY A 52 -7.09 15.53 18.03
N VAL A 53 -7.35 14.24 18.23
CA VAL A 53 -6.45 13.38 18.98
C VAL A 53 -5.19 13.32 18.16
N LYS A 54 -4.07 13.69 18.76
CA LYS A 54 -2.76 13.39 18.20
C LYS A 54 -2.77 11.90 17.91
N GLY A 55 -2.68 11.55 16.62
CA GLY A 55 -2.42 10.17 16.22
C GLY A 55 -1.32 9.65 17.13
N ALA A 56 -1.32 8.34 17.42
CA ALA A 56 -0.42 7.72 18.38
C ALA A 56 0.85 8.53 18.55
N GLN A 57 1.24 8.89 19.77
CA GLN A 57 2.55 9.47 20.02
C GLN A 57 3.58 8.42 19.62
N LEU A 58 3.79 8.29 18.31
CA LEU A 58 4.89 7.54 17.77
C LEU A 58 6.15 8.16 18.39
N ARG A 59 6.92 7.36 19.10
CA ARG A 59 8.26 7.75 19.49
C ARG A 59 8.96 8.18 18.20
N ALA A 60 9.83 9.15 18.27
CA ALA A 60 10.55 9.72 17.13
C ALA A 60 11.22 8.65 16.20
N ASP A 61 11.36 7.43 16.69
CA ASP A 61 12.02 6.30 16.04
C ASP A 61 11.05 5.32 15.35
N ASP A 62 9.72 5.49 15.45
CA ASP A 62 8.76 4.47 15.05
C ASP A 62 7.75 5.03 14.03
N VAL A 63 8.25 5.33 12.86
CA VAL A 63 7.46 5.87 11.75
C VAL A 63 6.62 4.77 11.12
N VAL A 64 5.31 5.01 10.99
CA VAL A 64 4.39 4.13 10.26
C VAL A 64 4.79 4.13 8.78
N ASN A 65 5.11 2.95 8.28
CA ASN A 65 5.47 2.72 6.89
C ASN A 65 4.31 2.21 6.05
N HIS A 66 3.46 1.38 6.66
CA HIS A 66 2.24 0.86 6.03
C HIS A 66 1.07 1.01 6.99
N PHE A 67 -0.02 1.54 6.48
CA PHE A 67 -1.29 1.70 7.18
C PHE A 67 -2.41 1.39 6.19
N PHE A 68 -3.22 0.37 6.46
CA PHE A 68 -4.34 0.01 5.60
C PHE A 68 -5.38 -0.81 6.37
N VAL A 69 -6.59 -0.84 5.82
CA VAL A 69 -7.70 -1.64 6.33
C VAL A 69 -7.62 -3.04 5.74
N THR A 70 -7.86 -4.04 6.55
CA THR A 70 -7.92 -5.45 6.19
C THR A 70 -9.04 -6.14 6.97
N THR A 71 -9.37 -7.36 6.60
CA THR A 71 -10.28 -8.22 7.35
C THR A 71 -9.51 -9.31 8.06
N THR A 72 -9.95 -9.73 9.25
CA THR A 72 -9.29 -10.77 10.05
C THR A 72 -8.96 -12.03 9.26
N HIS A 73 -9.79 -12.42 8.29
CA HIS A 73 -9.63 -13.62 7.48
C HIS A 73 -8.78 -13.45 6.23
N HIS A 74 -8.35 -12.22 5.90
CA HIS A 74 -7.52 -11.96 4.72
C HIS A 74 -6.10 -12.51 4.89
N TRP A 75 -5.49 -12.86 3.77
CA TRP A 75 -4.07 -13.14 3.68
C TRP A 75 -3.28 -11.86 3.50
N LEU A 76 -2.21 -11.74 4.24
CA LEU A 76 -1.20 -10.70 4.08
C LEU A 76 0.04 -11.33 3.48
N LEU A 77 0.46 -10.81 2.34
CA LEU A 77 1.67 -11.21 1.63
C LEU A 77 2.78 -10.21 1.90
N PHE A 78 3.83 -10.65 2.57
CA PHE A 78 4.98 -9.82 2.94
C PHE A 78 6.14 -10.09 1.99
N PHE A 79 6.41 -9.15 1.11
CA PHE A 79 7.52 -9.22 0.17
C PHE A 79 8.75 -8.55 0.77
N THR A 80 9.89 -9.23 0.71
CA THR A 80 11.16 -8.72 1.23
C THR A 80 12.06 -8.17 0.13
N ASN A 81 12.98 -7.28 0.50
CA ASN A 81 13.99 -6.73 -0.39
C ASN A 81 14.83 -7.80 -1.08
N THR A 82 15.01 -8.98 -0.45
CA THR A 82 15.75 -10.13 -1.01
C THR A 82 14.94 -10.98 -1.99
N GLY A 83 13.70 -10.55 -2.33
CA GLY A 83 12.86 -11.22 -3.32
C GLY A 83 12.13 -12.46 -2.80
N ARG A 84 11.95 -12.58 -1.50
CA ARG A 84 11.13 -13.61 -0.86
C ARG A 84 9.75 -13.08 -0.53
N VAL A 85 8.78 -13.97 -0.39
CA VAL A 85 7.45 -13.66 0.12
C VAL A 85 7.09 -14.61 1.26
N TYR A 86 6.55 -14.04 2.32
CA TYR A 86 5.95 -14.71 3.46
C TYR A 86 4.47 -14.41 3.48
N ARG A 87 3.68 -15.28 4.11
CA ARG A 87 2.25 -15.02 4.30
C ARG A 87 1.83 -15.26 5.74
N ALA A 88 0.85 -14.52 6.17
CA ALA A 88 0.15 -14.74 7.42
C ALA A 88 -1.31 -14.33 7.25
N LYS A 89 -2.20 -14.94 8.02
CA LYS A 89 -3.57 -14.44 8.15
C LYS A 89 -3.56 -13.18 9.02
N ALA A 90 -4.44 -12.23 8.72
CA ALA A 90 -4.51 -11.00 9.50
C ALA A 90 -4.82 -11.26 10.99
N TYR A 91 -5.61 -12.31 11.29
CA TYR A 91 -5.90 -12.70 12.67
C TYR A 91 -4.67 -13.23 13.46
N GLU A 92 -3.61 -13.68 12.79
CA GLU A 92 -2.37 -14.12 13.43
C GLU A 92 -1.53 -12.95 13.97
N ILE A 93 -1.80 -11.74 13.50
CA ILE A 93 -1.15 -10.54 13.99
C ILE A 93 -1.73 -10.16 15.35
N GLN A 94 -0.87 -9.80 16.28
CA GLN A 94 -1.29 -9.38 17.60
C GLN A 94 -2.25 -8.19 17.54
N GLU A 95 -3.43 -8.35 18.14
CA GLU A 95 -4.34 -7.24 18.37
C GLU A 95 -3.77 -6.32 19.45
N ALA A 96 -3.78 -5.03 19.20
CA ALA A 96 -3.23 -4.04 20.10
C ALA A 96 -3.98 -2.72 19.98
N GLY A 97 -4.00 -1.96 21.06
CA GLY A 97 -4.57 -0.63 21.06
C GLY A 97 -3.81 0.34 20.17
N ARG A 98 -4.44 1.47 19.87
CA ARG A 98 -3.91 2.51 18.98
C ARG A 98 -2.51 2.99 19.38
N ASP A 99 -2.25 3.13 20.70
CA ASP A 99 -0.99 3.64 21.25
C ASP A 99 0.07 2.55 21.52
N ALA A 100 -0.28 1.28 21.32
CA ALA A 100 0.62 0.17 21.57
C ALA A 100 1.61 0.01 20.42
N LYS A 101 2.83 -0.46 20.73
CA LYS A 101 3.89 -0.68 19.75
C LYS A 101 3.62 -1.87 18.82
N GLY A 102 2.90 -2.89 19.31
CA GLY A 102 2.72 -4.16 18.61
C GLY A 102 3.90 -5.11 18.77
N GLN A 103 3.93 -6.18 17.95
CA GLN A 103 5.00 -7.18 17.93
C GLN A 103 5.98 -6.91 16.78
N HIS A 104 7.22 -7.35 16.92
CA HIS A 104 8.16 -7.29 15.81
C HIS A 104 7.82 -8.36 14.76
N VAL A 105 7.88 -8.00 13.49
CA VAL A 105 7.50 -8.88 12.37
C VAL A 105 8.30 -10.19 12.34
N ALA A 106 9.55 -10.18 12.81
CA ALA A 106 10.37 -11.39 12.95
C ALA A 106 9.80 -12.42 13.95
N ASN A 107 8.87 -12.02 14.82
CA ASN A 107 8.15 -12.97 15.69
C ASN A 107 6.96 -13.62 14.99
N LEU A 108 6.50 -13.03 13.90
CA LEU A 108 5.40 -13.54 13.08
C LEU A 108 5.91 -14.35 11.90
N LEU A 109 6.97 -13.88 11.25
CA LEU A 109 7.52 -14.43 10.02
C LEU A 109 8.92 -14.98 10.26
N ALA A 110 9.21 -16.17 9.72
CA ALA A 110 10.54 -16.79 9.79
C ALA A 110 11.50 -16.13 8.78
N MET A 111 11.66 -14.80 8.90
CA MET A 111 12.53 -14.01 8.02
C MET A 111 14.00 -14.39 8.20
N GLN A 112 14.76 -14.28 7.13
CA GLN A 112 16.20 -14.51 7.15
C GLN A 112 16.95 -13.26 7.61
N PRO A 113 18.17 -13.39 8.14
CA PRO A 113 18.98 -12.25 8.52
C PRO A 113 19.19 -11.28 7.33
N GLY A 114 18.98 -9.99 7.59
CA GLY A 114 19.13 -8.94 6.56
C GLY A 114 17.91 -8.73 5.65
N GLU A 115 16.84 -9.50 5.85
CA GLU A 115 15.58 -9.23 5.14
C GLU A 115 14.84 -8.04 5.76
N GLU A 116 14.36 -7.17 4.89
CA GLU A 116 13.47 -6.05 5.23
C GLU A 116 12.19 -6.15 4.39
N ILE A 117 11.08 -5.71 4.95
CA ILE A 117 9.81 -5.69 4.21
C ILE A 117 9.84 -4.55 3.20
N ALA A 118 9.77 -4.90 1.92
CA ALA A 118 9.69 -3.96 0.81
C ALA A 118 8.23 -3.57 0.52
N GLN A 119 7.32 -4.54 0.53
CA GLN A 119 5.90 -4.32 0.20
C GLN A 119 5.02 -5.33 0.92
N ILE A 120 3.78 -4.92 1.21
CA ILE A 120 2.74 -5.80 1.75
C ILE A 120 1.51 -5.68 0.87
N LEU A 121 0.93 -6.83 0.56
CA LEU A 121 -0.34 -6.91 -0.15
C LEU A 121 -1.37 -7.61 0.72
N ASP A 122 -2.56 -7.05 0.76
CA ASP A 122 -3.75 -7.62 1.35
C ASP A 122 -4.58 -8.31 0.26
N ILE A 123 -4.87 -9.59 0.45
CA ILE A 123 -5.71 -10.36 -0.46
C ILE A 123 -6.74 -11.17 0.33
N ARG A 124 -7.99 -11.13 -0.11
CA ARG A 124 -9.02 -12.02 0.43
C ARG A 124 -8.66 -13.49 0.15
N ASP A 125 -8.30 -13.77 -1.08
CA ASP A 125 -7.85 -15.07 -1.55
C ASP A 125 -6.94 -14.89 -2.79
N TYR A 126 -6.40 -15.99 -3.30
CA TYR A 126 -5.50 -15.97 -4.48
C TYR A 126 -6.22 -15.78 -5.82
N LYS A 127 -7.50 -15.42 -5.80
CA LYS A 127 -8.30 -15.00 -6.97
C LYS A 127 -8.60 -13.50 -6.94
N ALA A 128 -8.07 -12.76 -5.97
CA ALA A 128 -8.25 -11.31 -5.81
C ALA A 128 -7.74 -10.52 -7.03
N ALA A 129 -6.78 -11.06 -7.78
CA ALA A 129 -6.34 -10.57 -9.06
C ALA A 129 -5.78 -11.73 -9.90
N LYS A 130 -5.70 -11.53 -11.22
CA LYS A 130 -5.13 -12.54 -12.10
C LYS A 130 -3.62 -12.68 -11.93
N TYR A 131 -2.94 -11.57 -11.75
CA TYR A 131 -1.49 -11.51 -11.71
C TYR A 131 -0.95 -10.71 -10.52
N LEU A 132 0.27 -11.06 -10.15
CA LEU A 132 1.17 -10.29 -9.31
C LEU A 132 2.30 -9.74 -10.19
N VAL A 133 2.56 -8.45 -10.08
CA VAL A 133 3.71 -7.80 -10.73
C VAL A 133 4.70 -7.37 -9.67
N LEU A 134 5.96 -7.75 -9.88
CA LEU A 134 7.11 -7.39 -9.04
C LEU A 134 8.07 -6.50 -9.83
N ALA A 135 8.65 -5.51 -9.17
CA ALA A 135 9.64 -4.62 -9.76
C ALA A 135 10.87 -4.48 -8.87
N THR A 136 12.06 -4.48 -9.48
CA THR A 136 13.35 -4.44 -8.79
C THR A 136 14.01 -3.08 -8.91
N LEU A 137 14.95 -2.81 -8.02
CA LEU A 137 15.76 -1.59 -7.98
C LEU A 137 16.49 -1.35 -9.32
N GLY A 138 16.98 -2.43 -9.94
CA GLY A 138 17.63 -2.40 -11.25
C GLY A 138 16.68 -2.24 -12.44
N GLY A 139 15.37 -2.05 -12.21
CA GLY A 139 14.39 -1.79 -13.26
C GLY A 139 13.87 -3.03 -13.98
N LEU A 140 14.09 -4.22 -13.43
CA LEU A 140 13.44 -5.42 -13.89
C LEU A 140 11.99 -5.46 -13.43
N ILE A 141 11.13 -6.06 -14.23
CA ILE A 141 9.71 -6.28 -13.91
C ILE A 141 9.32 -7.71 -14.26
N LYS A 142 8.47 -8.28 -13.44
CA LYS A 142 8.01 -9.66 -13.60
C LYS A 142 6.51 -9.75 -13.32
N LYS A 143 5.78 -10.39 -14.24
CA LYS A 143 4.37 -10.75 -14.04
C LYS A 143 4.25 -12.26 -13.85
N THR A 144 3.58 -12.68 -12.79
CA THR A 144 3.37 -14.08 -12.43
C THR A 144 1.91 -14.27 -12.02
N ALA A 145 1.30 -15.38 -12.34
CA ALA A 145 -0.04 -15.70 -11.86
C ALA A 145 -0.06 -15.67 -10.32
N LEU A 146 -1.03 -14.97 -9.74
CA LEU A 146 -1.12 -14.82 -8.28
C LEU A 146 -1.22 -16.18 -7.57
N THR A 147 -1.87 -17.15 -8.21
CA THR A 147 -2.02 -18.52 -7.69
C THR A 147 -0.70 -19.28 -7.51
N GLU A 148 0.39 -18.89 -8.17
CA GLU A 148 1.71 -19.50 -7.96
C GLU A 148 2.32 -19.15 -6.59
N TYR A 149 1.77 -18.17 -5.90
CA TYR A 149 2.18 -17.75 -4.56
C TYR A 149 1.38 -18.41 -3.43
N ASP A 150 0.34 -19.19 -3.79
CA ASP A 150 -0.39 -20.01 -2.81
C ASP A 150 0.48 -21.15 -2.31
N THR A 151 0.86 -21.08 -1.06
CA THR A 151 1.79 -22.04 -0.45
C THR A 151 1.52 -22.22 1.04
N ASN A 152 1.71 -23.43 1.53
CA ASN A 152 1.63 -23.74 2.96
C ASN A 152 3.00 -23.63 3.66
N ARG A 153 4.05 -23.16 2.99
CA ARG A 153 5.39 -23.07 3.55
C ARG A 153 5.50 -21.83 4.45
N THR A 154 5.74 -22.04 5.74
CA THR A 154 5.91 -20.99 6.75
C THR A 154 7.26 -20.27 6.64
N GLY A 155 8.28 -20.92 6.11
CA GLY A 155 9.62 -20.33 5.90
C GLY A 155 9.74 -19.41 4.68
N GLY A 156 8.61 -19.01 4.11
CA GLY A 156 8.58 -18.18 2.89
C GLY A 156 9.01 -18.93 1.63
N ILE A 157 8.77 -18.31 0.50
CA ILE A 157 9.16 -18.82 -0.82
C ILE A 157 9.84 -17.73 -1.64
N ILE A 158 10.60 -18.13 -2.64
CA ILE A 158 11.16 -17.20 -3.61
C ILE A 158 10.00 -16.59 -4.42
N ALA A 159 9.86 -15.27 -4.36
CA ALA A 159 8.90 -14.52 -5.15
C ALA A 159 9.49 -14.10 -6.50
N ILE A 160 10.75 -13.75 -6.52
CA ILE A 160 11.53 -13.40 -7.69
C ILE A 160 12.98 -13.83 -7.46
N ASN A 161 13.64 -14.32 -8.49
CA ASN A 161 15.06 -14.61 -8.45
C ASN A 161 15.85 -13.35 -8.79
N LEU A 162 16.33 -12.63 -7.80
CA LEU A 162 17.06 -11.38 -7.97
C LEU A 162 18.43 -11.62 -8.63
N ARG A 163 18.89 -10.67 -9.41
CA ARG A 163 20.27 -10.60 -9.88
C ARG A 163 21.19 -10.16 -8.74
N GLU A 164 22.49 -10.34 -8.93
CA GLU A 164 23.50 -9.83 -8.00
C GLU A 164 23.33 -8.31 -7.82
N ASP A 165 23.41 -7.84 -6.60
CA ASP A 165 23.25 -6.43 -6.19
C ASP A 165 21.89 -5.78 -6.53
N ASP A 166 20.85 -6.58 -6.83
CA ASP A 166 19.51 -6.08 -7.06
C ASP A 166 18.59 -6.36 -5.85
N GLU A 167 17.57 -5.55 -5.68
CA GLU A 167 16.60 -5.65 -4.60
C GLU A 167 15.17 -5.54 -5.13
N LEU A 168 14.24 -6.20 -4.46
CA LEU A 168 12.81 -5.99 -4.71
C LEU A 168 12.36 -4.67 -4.11
N VAL A 169 11.69 -3.84 -4.91
CA VAL A 169 11.21 -2.50 -4.51
C VAL A 169 9.70 -2.45 -4.41
N SER A 170 8.99 -3.07 -5.33
CA SER A 170 7.52 -2.99 -5.40
C SER A 170 6.88 -4.33 -5.76
N ALA A 171 5.69 -4.54 -5.20
CA ALA A 171 4.79 -5.64 -5.54
C ALA A 171 3.38 -5.07 -5.67
N MET A 172 2.63 -5.50 -6.69
CA MET A 172 1.29 -5.01 -6.96
C MET A 172 0.41 -6.08 -7.61
N LEU A 173 -0.86 -6.04 -7.28
CA LEU A 173 -1.89 -6.85 -7.96
C LEU A 173 -2.26 -6.19 -9.28
N VAL A 174 -2.37 -6.96 -10.35
CA VAL A 174 -2.55 -6.44 -11.71
C VAL A 174 -3.49 -7.34 -12.49
N GLU A 175 -4.42 -6.73 -13.19
CA GLU A 175 -5.20 -7.35 -14.24
C GLU A 175 -4.51 -7.16 -15.62
N GLU A 176 -5.00 -7.84 -16.65
CA GLU A 176 -4.34 -7.87 -17.95
C GLU A 176 -4.33 -6.51 -18.66
N ASP A 177 -5.36 -5.70 -18.43
CA ASP A 177 -5.54 -4.39 -19.08
C ASP A 177 -5.03 -3.22 -18.21
N ASP A 178 -4.50 -3.50 -17.03
CA ASP A 178 -3.97 -2.46 -16.14
C ASP A 178 -2.71 -1.82 -16.71
N ASP A 179 -2.60 -0.52 -16.54
CA ASP A 179 -1.38 0.22 -16.81
C ASP A 179 -0.49 0.28 -15.58
N VAL A 180 0.78 0.03 -15.78
CA VAL A 180 1.83 0.13 -14.76
C VAL A 180 2.72 1.33 -15.06
N LEU A 181 2.97 2.16 -14.05
CA LEU A 181 3.89 3.27 -14.07
C LEU A 181 5.12 2.95 -13.22
N LEU A 182 6.28 2.99 -13.84
CA LEU A 182 7.58 2.92 -13.18
C LEU A 182 8.16 4.33 -13.08
N VAL A 183 8.67 4.69 -11.92
CA VAL A 183 9.31 6.00 -11.67
C VAL A 183 10.71 5.78 -11.15
N SER A 184 11.68 6.46 -11.74
CA SER A 184 13.08 6.41 -11.31
C SER A 184 13.43 7.54 -10.35
N ARG A 185 14.49 7.31 -9.57
CA ARG A 185 15.00 8.28 -8.59
C ARG A 185 15.44 9.60 -9.22
N LYS A 186 16.01 9.56 -10.43
CA LYS A 186 16.44 10.75 -11.19
C LYS A 186 15.31 11.41 -11.99
N GLY A 187 14.05 11.06 -11.71
CA GLY A 187 12.89 11.78 -12.23
C GLY A 187 12.46 11.39 -13.64
N MET A 188 12.71 10.16 -14.05
CA MET A 188 12.18 9.56 -15.27
C MET A 188 11.01 8.64 -14.96
N SER A 189 10.13 8.39 -15.93
CA SER A 189 9.01 7.49 -15.78
C SER A 189 8.65 6.79 -17.08
N ILE A 190 8.12 5.58 -16.97
CA ILE A 190 7.60 4.82 -18.10
C ILE A 190 6.25 4.19 -17.72
N ARG A 191 5.24 4.38 -18.56
CA ARG A 191 3.92 3.78 -18.42
C ARG A 191 3.70 2.78 -19.56
N PHE A 192 3.26 1.59 -19.23
CA PHE A 192 2.91 0.57 -20.21
C PHE A 192 1.78 -0.32 -19.67
N THR A 193 0.99 -0.88 -20.58
CA THR A 193 -0.08 -1.83 -20.22
C THR A 193 0.53 -3.18 -19.86
N ALA A 194 0.06 -3.80 -18.77
CA ALA A 194 0.51 -5.12 -18.31
C ALA A 194 -0.07 -6.28 -19.12
N SER A 195 -0.44 -6.07 -20.39
CA SER A 195 -0.96 -7.11 -21.27
C SER A 195 0.03 -8.27 -21.44
N ASP A 196 -0.46 -9.45 -21.81
CA ASP A 196 0.40 -10.61 -22.03
C ASP A 196 1.36 -10.40 -23.22
N ALA A 197 1.01 -9.54 -24.16
CA ALA A 197 1.88 -9.15 -25.27
C ALA A 197 3.05 -8.26 -24.83
N ALA A 198 2.79 -7.30 -23.94
CA ALA A 198 3.81 -6.36 -23.45
C ALA A 198 4.62 -6.93 -22.28
N LEU A 199 3.98 -7.68 -21.39
CA LEU A 199 4.59 -8.30 -20.22
C LEU A 199 4.08 -9.75 -20.09
N ARG A 200 4.77 -10.68 -20.75
CA ARG A 200 4.40 -12.09 -20.72
C ARG A 200 4.46 -12.65 -19.30
N PRO A 201 3.43 -13.38 -18.84
CA PRO A 201 3.48 -14.09 -17.58
C PRO A 201 4.63 -15.10 -17.55
N MET A 202 5.28 -15.21 -16.40
CA MET A 202 6.39 -16.12 -16.20
C MET A 202 6.34 -16.73 -14.80
N GLY A 203 7.04 -17.84 -14.62
CA GLY A 203 7.08 -18.57 -13.39
C GLY A 203 7.71 -17.78 -12.23
N ARG A 204 7.35 -18.15 -11.02
CA ARG A 204 7.73 -17.52 -9.77
C ARG A 204 9.26 -17.38 -9.57
N SER A 205 10.04 -18.40 -9.95
CA SER A 205 11.49 -18.45 -9.75
C SER A 205 12.31 -17.76 -10.88
N THR A 206 11.72 -16.88 -11.66
CA THR A 206 12.41 -16.14 -12.72
C THR A 206 12.83 -14.75 -12.24
N SER A 207 13.78 -14.13 -12.95
CA SER A 207 14.31 -12.80 -12.63
C SER A 207 13.52 -11.65 -13.26
N GLY A 208 12.61 -11.96 -14.20
CA GLY A 208 11.86 -10.93 -14.92
C GLY A 208 12.58 -10.43 -16.18
N VAL A 209 12.02 -9.37 -16.72
CA VAL A 209 12.47 -8.68 -17.93
C VAL A 209 12.68 -7.20 -17.68
N ILE A 210 13.34 -6.50 -18.57
CA ILE A 210 13.58 -5.06 -18.41
C ILE A 210 12.25 -4.32 -18.51
N GLY A 211 11.88 -3.62 -17.42
CA GLY A 211 10.74 -2.70 -17.37
C GLY A 211 11.14 -1.30 -17.78
N MET A 212 12.28 -0.82 -17.28
CA MET A 212 12.83 0.50 -17.55
C MET A 212 14.35 0.43 -17.62
N HIS A 213 14.94 1.15 -18.56
CA HIS A 213 16.38 1.39 -18.61
C HIS A 213 16.72 2.70 -17.91
N PHE A 214 17.86 2.72 -17.26
CA PHE A 214 18.39 3.89 -16.58
C PHE A 214 19.62 4.45 -17.29
N ARG A 215 19.85 5.75 -17.08
CA ARG A 215 21.08 6.43 -17.44
C ARG A 215 21.91 6.59 -16.17
N GLU A 216 23.24 6.44 -16.30
CA GLU A 216 24.19 6.65 -15.20
C GLU A 216 23.78 5.91 -13.90
N GLU A 217 23.91 6.56 -12.76
CA GLU A 217 23.60 6.03 -11.43
C GLU A 217 22.12 6.20 -11.04
N ASP A 218 21.19 5.98 -11.97
CA ASP A 218 19.77 6.01 -11.69
C ASP A 218 19.24 4.61 -11.32
N GLN A 219 18.14 4.57 -10.60
CA GLN A 219 17.51 3.33 -10.14
C GLN A 219 15.99 3.50 -10.03
N LEU A 220 15.27 2.39 -9.98
CA LEU A 220 13.84 2.40 -9.76
C LEU A 220 13.53 2.92 -8.35
N LEU A 221 12.59 3.86 -8.26
CA LEU A 221 12.08 4.39 -7.01
C LEU A 221 10.76 3.73 -6.62
N SER A 222 9.84 3.60 -7.58
CA SER A 222 8.53 2.99 -7.36
C SER A 222 7.94 2.41 -8.62
N ALA A 223 7.03 1.46 -8.44
CA ALA A 223 6.14 0.95 -9.47
C ALA A 223 4.71 0.91 -8.91
N SER A 224 3.73 1.35 -9.69
CA SER A 224 2.34 1.46 -9.26
C SER A 224 1.39 1.16 -10.42
N VAL A 225 0.21 0.63 -10.10
CA VAL A 225 -0.90 0.56 -11.04
C VAL A 225 -1.51 1.94 -11.17
N VAL A 226 -1.80 2.36 -12.39
CA VAL A 226 -2.40 3.66 -12.70
C VAL A 226 -3.91 3.51 -12.79
N GLY A 227 -4.65 4.16 -11.88
CA GLY A 227 -6.11 4.29 -11.97
C GLY A 227 -6.54 5.36 -12.98
N GLU A 228 -7.82 5.35 -13.36
CA GLU A 228 -8.38 6.24 -14.40
C GLU A 228 -8.29 7.73 -14.03
N ASP A 229 -8.58 8.11 -12.79
CA ASP A 229 -8.65 9.51 -12.33
C ASP A 229 -7.53 9.89 -11.34
N GLY A 230 -6.40 9.20 -11.38
CA GLY A 230 -5.30 9.40 -10.44
C GLY A 230 -4.33 10.50 -10.84
N TYR A 231 -3.60 10.98 -9.84
CA TYR A 231 -2.44 11.84 -10.01
C TYR A 231 -1.17 11.09 -9.67
N VAL A 232 -0.12 11.34 -10.43
CA VAL A 232 1.24 10.96 -10.05
C VAL A 232 1.78 12.05 -9.12
N PHE A 233 1.88 11.72 -7.84
CA PHE A 233 2.44 12.59 -6.81
C PHE A 233 3.91 12.23 -6.60
N VAL A 234 4.79 13.20 -6.70
CA VAL A 234 6.22 13.01 -6.46
C VAL A 234 6.74 14.05 -5.48
N VAL A 235 7.71 13.64 -4.66
CA VAL A 235 8.40 14.52 -3.74
C VAL A 235 9.91 14.32 -3.83
N THR A 236 10.68 15.42 -3.74
CA THR A 236 12.15 15.40 -3.74
C THR A 236 12.71 15.29 -2.32
N GLU A 237 13.96 14.87 -2.20
CA GLU A 237 14.70 14.86 -0.92
C GLU A 237 14.69 16.24 -0.24
N GLY A 238 14.75 17.33 -1.00
CA GLY A 238 14.73 18.72 -0.51
C GLY A 238 13.34 19.28 -0.20
N GLY A 239 12.29 18.45 -0.17
CA GLY A 239 10.96 18.88 0.30
C GLY A 239 10.07 19.56 -0.74
N TYR A 240 10.33 19.39 -2.01
CA TYR A 240 9.49 19.90 -3.10
C TYR A 240 8.60 18.80 -3.63
N ALA A 241 7.31 19.08 -3.77
CA ALA A 241 6.34 18.15 -4.30
C ALA A 241 5.56 18.73 -5.48
N LYS A 242 5.03 17.83 -6.27
CA LYS A 242 4.03 18.13 -7.29
C LYS A 242 3.13 16.94 -7.54
N ARG A 243 1.96 17.20 -8.07
CA ARG A 243 1.09 16.19 -8.65
C ARG A 243 0.84 16.50 -10.12
N THR A 244 0.74 15.47 -10.91
CA THR A 244 0.48 15.57 -12.35
C THR A 244 -0.57 14.55 -12.71
N SER A 245 -1.61 14.94 -13.45
CA SER A 245 -2.64 14.02 -13.89
C SER A 245 -2.03 12.82 -14.63
N ALA A 246 -2.51 11.63 -14.33
CA ALA A 246 -1.98 10.38 -14.88
C ALA A 246 -2.12 10.27 -16.41
N ASP A 247 -3.07 10.98 -17.00
CA ASP A 247 -3.29 11.06 -18.45
C ASP A 247 -2.13 11.72 -19.21
N GLN A 248 -1.32 12.56 -18.54
CA GLN A 248 -0.12 13.18 -19.12
C GLN A 248 1.03 12.17 -19.32
N TYR A 249 0.92 10.97 -18.79
CA TYR A 249 1.88 9.88 -18.94
C TYR A 249 1.40 8.92 -20.02
N ARG A 250 1.88 9.13 -21.24
CA ARG A 250 1.49 8.30 -22.38
C ARG A 250 1.89 6.85 -22.17
N VAL A 251 1.04 5.92 -22.60
CA VAL A 251 1.38 4.51 -22.69
C VAL A 251 2.43 4.30 -23.77
N GLN A 252 3.46 3.52 -23.50
CA GLN A 252 4.57 3.24 -24.41
C GLN A 252 5.07 1.80 -24.21
N GLY A 253 5.99 1.33 -25.03
CA GLY A 253 6.63 0.03 -24.83
C GLY A 253 7.52 0.04 -23.59
N ARG A 254 7.55 -1.06 -22.83
CA ARG A 254 8.48 -1.23 -21.69
C ARG A 254 9.94 -1.28 -22.15
N GLY A 255 10.88 -1.10 -21.22
CA GLY A 255 12.32 -1.22 -21.47
C GLY A 255 12.94 0.01 -22.10
N GLY A 256 12.20 1.12 -22.23
CA GLY A 256 12.75 2.41 -22.64
C GLY A 256 13.35 3.22 -21.47
N LEU A 257 13.92 4.38 -21.79
CA LEU A 257 14.36 5.38 -20.81
C LEU A 257 13.20 6.19 -20.22
N GLY A 258 12.02 6.08 -20.84
CA GLY A 258 10.84 6.79 -20.42
C GLY A 258 10.84 8.29 -20.71
N ILE A 259 10.00 9.01 -19.98
CA ILE A 259 9.79 10.47 -20.07
C ILE A 259 9.94 11.08 -18.68
N LYS A 260 10.25 12.37 -18.62
CA LYS A 260 10.38 13.05 -17.33
C LYS A 260 9.09 13.05 -16.54
N VAL A 261 9.19 12.73 -15.25
CA VAL A 261 8.12 12.91 -14.26
C VAL A 261 8.30 14.21 -13.48
N ALA A 262 9.54 14.67 -13.31
CA ALA A 262 9.86 15.93 -12.65
C ALA A 262 11.12 16.56 -13.26
N LYS A 263 11.23 17.90 -13.17
CA LYS A 263 12.47 18.62 -13.41
C LYS A 263 13.21 18.74 -12.07
N LEU A 264 14.32 18.06 -11.94
CA LEU A 264 15.16 18.07 -10.74
C LEU A 264 16.25 19.14 -10.84
N SER A 265 16.81 19.52 -9.70
CA SER A 265 17.98 20.40 -9.59
C SER A 265 18.76 20.00 -8.35
N ASP A 266 20.06 20.26 -8.35
CA ASP A 266 20.99 19.79 -7.30
C ASP A 266 20.54 20.16 -5.88
N HIS A 267 20.04 21.40 -5.66
CA HIS A 267 19.61 21.84 -4.34
C HIS A 267 18.26 21.24 -3.89
N ARG A 268 17.50 20.60 -4.78
CA ARG A 268 16.23 19.92 -4.45
C ARG A 268 16.44 18.43 -4.22
N GLY A 269 17.58 17.92 -4.63
CA GLY A 269 17.91 16.51 -4.55
C GLY A 269 17.13 15.65 -5.55
N ASP A 270 17.32 14.35 -5.42
CA ASP A 270 16.61 13.33 -6.18
C ASP A 270 15.16 13.17 -5.69
N LEU A 271 14.37 12.36 -6.39
CA LEU A 271 13.06 11.96 -5.88
C LEU A 271 13.23 11.02 -4.67
N ALA A 272 12.52 11.35 -3.59
CA ALA A 272 12.43 10.53 -2.38
C ALA A 272 11.21 9.60 -2.41
N GLY A 273 10.22 9.91 -3.26
CA GLY A 273 9.04 9.05 -3.40
C GLY A 273 8.14 9.46 -4.56
N ALA A 274 7.35 8.49 -5.01
CA ALA A 274 6.31 8.64 -6.01
C ALA A 274 5.12 7.73 -5.68
N LEU A 275 3.92 8.28 -5.73
CA LEU A 275 2.66 7.59 -5.42
C LEU A 275 1.60 7.93 -6.46
N ILE A 276 0.65 7.01 -6.65
CA ILE A 276 -0.62 7.32 -7.31
C ILE A 276 -1.61 7.73 -6.22
N VAL A 277 -2.21 8.90 -6.37
CA VAL A 277 -3.10 9.50 -5.37
C VAL A 277 -4.33 10.12 -6.02
N GLY A 278 -5.42 10.20 -5.27
CA GLY A 278 -6.61 10.99 -5.59
C GLY A 278 -6.55 12.39 -4.94
N ASP A 279 -7.53 13.25 -5.26
CA ASP A 279 -7.63 14.59 -4.70
C ASP A 279 -7.85 14.62 -3.18
N GLU A 280 -8.59 13.65 -2.67
CA GLU A 280 -8.95 13.55 -1.24
C GLU A 280 -7.88 12.87 -0.38
N ASP A 281 -6.81 12.37 -0.99
CA ASP A 281 -5.77 11.67 -0.27
C ASP A 281 -4.89 12.61 0.55
N GLU A 282 -4.26 12.03 1.57
CA GLU A 282 -3.18 12.63 2.34
C GLU A 282 -1.88 11.87 2.13
N VAL A 283 -0.78 12.58 2.22
CA VAL A 283 0.57 12.02 2.12
C VAL A 283 1.34 12.30 3.40
N LEU A 284 1.97 11.25 3.92
CA LEU A 284 2.96 11.31 4.97
C LEU A 284 4.35 11.35 4.35
N VAL A 285 5.16 12.32 4.72
CA VAL A 285 6.59 12.32 4.37
C VAL A 285 7.42 12.10 5.62
N VAL A 286 8.44 11.28 5.48
CA VAL A 286 9.34 10.90 6.55
C VAL A 286 10.69 11.56 6.32
N LEU A 287 11.17 12.28 7.31
CA LEU A 287 12.48 12.93 7.31
C LEU A 287 13.57 11.99 7.86
N ALA A 288 14.80 12.19 7.46
CA ALA A 288 15.94 11.44 7.97
C ALA A 288 16.09 11.57 9.50
N SER A 289 15.68 12.71 10.07
CA SER A 289 15.60 12.94 11.52
C SER A 289 14.51 12.12 12.23
N GLY A 290 13.69 11.35 11.50
CA GLY A 290 12.56 10.60 12.03
C GLY A 290 11.27 11.42 12.19
N LYS A 291 11.27 12.72 11.88
CA LYS A 291 10.04 13.51 11.87
C LYS A 291 9.14 13.11 10.73
N VAL A 292 7.82 13.18 10.96
CA VAL A 292 6.79 12.94 9.96
C VAL A 292 6.01 14.22 9.73
N VAL A 293 5.83 14.57 8.46
CA VAL A 293 4.97 15.68 8.03
C VAL A 293 3.78 15.09 7.28
N ARG A 294 2.58 15.49 7.66
CA ARG A 294 1.31 15.10 7.04
C ARG A 294 0.75 16.29 6.27
N SER A 295 0.32 16.08 5.04
CA SER A 295 -0.30 17.11 4.24
C SER A 295 -1.30 16.52 3.23
N SER A 296 -2.36 17.29 2.95
CA SER A 296 -3.35 16.91 1.93
C SER A 296 -2.74 17.03 0.53
N VAL A 297 -3.07 16.09 -0.33
CA VAL A 297 -2.71 16.13 -1.76
C VAL A 297 -3.29 17.38 -2.45
N ALA A 298 -4.49 17.81 -2.01
CA ALA A 298 -5.16 19.00 -2.56
C ALA A 298 -4.36 20.31 -2.37
N GLU A 299 -3.49 20.39 -1.34
CA GLU A 299 -2.62 21.55 -1.12
C GLU A 299 -1.51 21.68 -2.16
N VAL A 300 -1.20 20.59 -2.88
CA VAL A 300 -0.19 20.59 -3.95
C VAL A 300 -0.88 20.83 -5.29
N PRO A 301 -0.63 21.97 -5.97
CA PRO A 301 -1.30 22.26 -7.23
C PRO A 301 -0.90 21.27 -8.32
N ALA A 302 -1.87 20.89 -9.15
CA ALA A 302 -1.61 20.09 -10.34
C ALA A 302 -0.71 20.87 -11.32
N LYS A 303 0.35 20.22 -11.79
CA LYS A 303 1.36 20.79 -12.68
C LYS A 303 1.72 19.80 -13.80
N GLY A 304 2.24 20.33 -14.89
CA GLY A 304 2.77 19.51 -15.97
C GLY A 304 3.98 18.65 -15.54
N ARG A 305 4.27 17.59 -16.28
CA ARG A 305 5.34 16.62 -15.98
C ARG A 305 6.73 17.25 -15.81
N ASP A 306 7.16 18.09 -16.76
CA ASP A 306 8.49 18.71 -16.75
C ASP A 306 8.49 20.03 -15.95
N THR A 307 8.08 19.96 -14.70
CA THR A 307 8.08 21.08 -13.76
C THR A 307 8.76 20.69 -12.45
N MET A 308 9.16 21.70 -11.69
CA MET A 308 9.95 21.54 -10.45
C MET A 308 9.11 21.32 -9.19
N GLY A 309 7.81 21.55 -9.25
CA GLY A 309 6.92 21.49 -8.09
C GLY A 309 7.00 22.72 -7.17
N VAL A 310 6.35 22.60 -6.02
CA VAL A 310 6.25 23.62 -4.98
C VAL A 310 6.86 23.12 -3.67
N VAL A 311 7.16 24.05 -2.75
CA VAL A 311 7.60 23.66 -1.41
C VAL A 311 6.45 22.93 -0.71
N PHE A 312 6.70 21.70 -0.28
CA PHE A 312 5.74 20.83 0.39
C PHE A 312 6.06 20.69 1.89
N ALA A 313 7.33 20.49 2.21
CA ALA A 313 7.80 20.38 3.58
C ALA A 313 9.02 21.30 3.77
N ARG A 314 9.07 21.97 4.93
CA ARG A 314 10.22 22.78 5.35
C ARG A 314 10.86 22.14 6.57
N PHE A 315 12.16 21.96 6.52
CA PHE A 315 12.97 21.36 7.57
C PHE A 315 14.37 21.98 7.57
N ALA A 316 15.22 21.61 8.53
CA ALA A 316 16.58 22.11 8.60
C ALA A 316 17.42 21.66 7.41
N ASP A 317 18.44 22.46 7.04
CA ASP A 317 19.27 22.22 5.84
C ASP A 317 20.05 20.91 5.87
N ASP A 318 20.25 20.31 7.05
CA ASP A 318 20.90 19.03 7.28
C ASP A 318 19.94 17.83 7.28
N ASP A 319 18.64 18.07 7.11
CA ASP A 319 17.61 17.03 7.05
C ASP A 319 17.15 16.80 5.59
N LYS A 320 16.50 15.69 5.33
CA LYS A 320 15.95 15.34 4.02
C LYS A 320 14.78 14.39 4.12
N ILE A 321 13.93 14.39 3.11
CA ILE A 321 12.89 13.39 2.97
C ILE A 321 13.53 12.07 2.49
N ILE A 322 13.20 10.99 3.16
CA ILE A 322 13.72 9.65 2.87
C ILE A 322 12.65 8.65 2.44
N ALA A 323 11.39 8.93 2.75
CA ALA A 323 10.25 8.09 2.35
C ALA A 323 8.95 8.88 2.32
N ILE A 324 7.98 8.36 1.58
CA ILE A 324 6.60 8.83 1.57
C ILE A 324 5.65 7.65 1.68
N ALA A 325 4.49 7.89 2.26
CA ALA A 325 3.40 6.93 2.31
C ALA A 325 2.06 7.63 2.10
N ARG A 326 1.09 6.93 1.51
CA ARG A 326 -0.29 7.39 1.45
C ARG A 326 -0.92 7.17 2.83
N ASN A 327 -1.59 8.19 3.35
CA ASN A 327 -2.36 8.07 4.57
C ASN A 327 -3.80 7.67 4.24
N SER A 328 -4.18 6.47 4.59
CA SER A 328 -5.54 5.94 4.37
C SER A 328 -6.47 6.19 5.57
N GLU A 329 -5.99 6.78 6.66
CA GLU A 329 -6.78 7.01 7.87
C GLU A 329 -8.02 7.88 7.61
N ARG A 330 -7.91 8.88 6.73
CA ARG A 330 -9.02 9.76 6.34
C ARG A 330 -10.11 9.05 5.54
N ASN A 331 -9.76 8.03 4.78
CA ASN A 331 -10.73 7.27 4.01
C ASN A 331 -11.68 6.48 4.92
N LEU A 332 -11.23 6.08 6.11
CA LEU A 332 -12.09 5.48 7.12
C LEU A 332 -13.11 6.49 7.68
N GLU A 333 -12.68 7.73 7.94
CA GLU A 333 -13.56 8.80 8.44
C GLU A 333 -14.62 9.21 7.39
N ASN A 334 -14.28 9.18 6.10
CA ASN A 334 -15.20 9.54 5.02
C ASN A 334 -16.20 8.43 4.67
N GLN A 335 -15.80 7.17 4.71
CA GLN A 335 -16.69 6.03 4.48
C GLN A 335 -17.82 5.96 5.52
N GLU A 336 -17.58 6.45 6.72
CA GLU A 336 -18.61 6.52 7.77
C GLU A 336 -19.66 7.60 7.52
N LEU A 337 -19.21 8.76 7.02
CA LEU A 337 -20.13 9.84 6.69
C LEU A 337 -21.10 9.43 5.57
N ASP A 338 -20.61 8.64 4.63
CA ASP A 338 -21.42 8.09 3.54
C ASP A 338 -22.38 7.00 4.06
N THR A 339 -21.91 6.13 4.97
CA THR A 339 -22.76 5.06 5.56
C THR A 339 -23.82 5.64 6.50
N GLU A 340 -23.47 6.62 7.34
CA GLU A 340 -24.46 7.32 8.19
C GLU A 340 -25.48 8.13 7.37
N ALA A 341 -25.09 8.65 6.22
CA ALA A 341 -25.98 9.35 5.32
C ALA A 341 -26.96 8.38 4.63
N ASP A 342 -26.50 7.20 4.25
CA ASP A 342 -27.33 6.15 3.66
C ASP A 342 -28.26 5.51 4.69
N GLU A 343 -27.81 5.24 5.92
CA GLU A 343 -28.66 4.75 7.02
C GLU A 343 -29.70 5.78 7.43
N ALA A 344 -29.37 7.06 7.48
CA ALA A 344 -30.32 8.14 7.77
C ALA A 344 -31.33 8.33 6.64
N ALA A 345 -30.97 8.08 5.39
CA ALA A 345 -31.88 8.12 4.25
C ALA A 345 -32.87 6.95 4.27
N ASP A 346 -32.42 5.75 4.63
CA ASP A 346 -33.25 4.54 4.78
C ASP A 346 -34.22 4.66 5.97
N GLU A 347 -33.82 5.26 7.10
CA GLU A 347 -34.72 5.52 8.23
C GLU A 347 -35.85 6.52 7.87
N VAL A 348 -35.55 7.54 7.08
CA VAL A 348 -36.52 8.52 6.62
C VAL A 348 -37.52 7.89 5.61
N GLU A 349 -37.03 6.96 4.77
CA GLU A 349 -37.91 6.25 3.82
C GLU A 349 -38.78 5.20 4.49
N SER A 350 -38.30 4.58 5.59
CA SER A 350 -39.08 3.60 6.37
C SER A 350 -40.18 4.25 7.24
N THR A 351 -39.94 5.44 7.77
CA THR A 351 -40.94 6.19 8.57
C THR A 351 -42.01 6.89 7.71
N GLY A 352 -41.73 7.16 6.44
CA GLY A 352 -42.67 7.76 5.49
C GLY A 352 -43.71 6.80 4.91
N ARG A 353 -43.57 5.49 5.12
CA ARG A 353 -44.53 4.47 4.59
C ARG A 353 -45.64 4.05 5.55
N ASP A 354 -45.59 4.46 6.81
CA ASP A 354 -46.57 4.04 7.83
C ASP A 354 -47.73 5.05 8.08
N GLU A 355 -47.76 6.20 7.39
CA GLU A 355 -48.81 7.21 7.56
C GLU A 355 -49.89 7.27 6.44
N SER A 356 -49.97 6.29 5.55
CA SER A 356 -50.96 6.31 4.47
C SER A 356 -51.82 5.05 4.37
N VAL A 357 -52.37 4.59 5.51
CA VAL A 357 -53.53 3.66 5.51
C VAL A 357 -54.39 3.98 6.71
N ASP A 358 -55.24 5.00 6.58
CA ASP A 358 -56.57 5.07 7.24
C ASP A 358 -57.31 6.34 6.72
N GLU A 359 -58.09 6.15 5.65
CA GLU A 359 -59.39 6.85 5.39
C GLU A 359 -60.22 6.01 4.41
#